data_380d306bb18a9d668636d3f5360c2511
#
_entry.id   380d306bb18a9d668636d3f5360c2511
#
_cell.length_a   1.000
_cell.length_b   1.000
_cell.length_c   1.000
_cell.angle_alpha   90.00
_cell.angle_beta   90.00
_cell.angle_gamma   90.00
#
_symmetry.space_group_name_H-M   'P 1'
#
loop_
_entity.id
_entity.type
_entity.pdbx_description
1 polymer ?
#
loop_
_entity_poly.entity_id
_entity_poly.type
_entity_poly.pdbx_seq_one_letter_code
_entity_poly.pdbx_strand_id
1 'polypeptide(L)'
;MRRRLRKGGDSINSFMAWVGGKKALRDEVLARFPRNYKRYIEVFGGAGWVLFHKPPGNDFEVFNDFNGNLVNLYRCVREQPEALRDELRYMLNSRLDFEYMKQMLHSKAVLPDVRRAAYYYALIRYSYAAGTSSFGGQPHAMWNNFPLIESAAGRLQKVVIENKDCVKLIRQYDRPESFFYCDPPYYNADQYYEAVSEDGFDHAGLVDALLGIKGKFLLSYNDCPEIRALYDRPGIVVEGISRLSNIAQRYENGKQYPELLISNYDTTELARSCVQLTLFDRLDSQEILNERILYHEI
;
A
#
# COMPACT_ATOMS: atom_id res chain seq x y z
N MET A 1 -37.73 8.25 -4.43
CA MET A 1 -37.01 8.46 -3.16
C MET A 1 -35.55 8.11 -3.38
N ARG A 2 -34.69 9.08 -3.76
CA ARG A 2 -33.28 8.87 -4.10
C ARG A 2 -32.49 8.62 -2.82
N ARG A 3 -31.98 7.40 -2.63
CA ARG A 3 -30.99 7.11 -1.57
C ARG A 3 -29.72 7.89 -1.88
N ARG A 4 -29.47 9.00 -1.15
CA ARG A 4 -28.16 9.64 -1.09
C ARG A 4 -27.16 8.58 -0.62
N LEU A 5 -26.20 8.22 -1.48
CA LEU A 5 -24.99 7.54 -1.07
C LEU A 5 -24.39 8.34 0.10
N ARG A 6 -24.24 7.70 1.25
CA ARG A 6 -23.55 8.30 2.40
C ARG A 6 -22.15 8.66 1.92
N LYS A 7 -21.75 9.92 2.10
CA LYS A 7 -20.37 10.37 2.00
C LYS A 7 -19.57 9.55 3.02
N GLY A 8 -18.97 8.44 2.59
CA GLY A 8 -17.82 7.86 3.24
C GLY A 8 -16.71 8.91 3.19
N GLY A 9 -15.87 9.00 4.21
CA GLY A 9 -14.73 9.91 4.19
C GLY A 9 -13.94 9.72 2.90
N ASP A 10 -13.36 10.80 2.37
CA ASP A 10 -12.64 10.78 1.11
C ASP A 10 -11.41 9.85 1.22
N SER A 11 -11.15 9.07 0.18
CA SER A 11 -9.89 8.34 0.04
C SER A 11 -8.73 9.34 -0.02
N ILE A 12 -7.61 8.99 0.59
CA ILE A 12 -6.42 9.84 0.59
C ILE A 12 -5.24 9.15 -0.11
N ASN A 13 -4.26 9.94 -0.51
CA ASN A 13 -3.00 9.39 -0.98
C ASN A 13 -2.09 9.02 0.20
N SER A 14 -1.21 8.04 -0.02
CA SER A 14 -0.12 7.78 0.91
C SER A 14 0.77 9.00 1.07
N PHE A 15 1.29 9.21 2.29
CA PHE A 15 2.21 10.31 2.60
C PHE A 15 3.64 10.05 2.14
N MET A 16 3.95 8.84 1.62
CA MET A 16 5.29 8.50 1.16
C MET A 16 5.29 7.68 -0.14
N ALA A 17 6.44 7.66 -0.81
CA ALA A 17 6.75 6.69 -1.86
C ALA A 17 7.29 5.40 -1.24
N TRP A 18 7.20 4.29 -1.96
CA TRP A 18 7.69 2.98 -1.50
C TRP A 18 8.08 2.13 -2.68
N VAL A 19 9.17 1.35 -2.54
CA VAL A 19 9.57 0.35 -3.54
C VAL A 19 8.45 -0.70 -3.66
N GLY A 20 8.04 -1.03 -4.88
CA GLY A 20 6.94 -1.98 -5.08
C GLY A 20 5.54 -1.46 -4.74
N GLY A 21 5.40 -0.20 -4.29
CA GLY A 21 4.11 0.34 -3.82
C GLY A 21 2.99 0.26 -4.86
N LYS A 22 1.81 -0.13 -4.43
CA LYS A 22 0.63 -0.47 -5.26
C LYS A 22 -0.18 0.74 -5.75
N LYS A 23 0.42 1.93 -5.84
CA LYS A 23 -0.28 3.14 -6.30
C LYS A 23 -1.01 2.94 -7.62
N ALA A 24 -0.38 2.26 -8.58
CA ALA A 24 -0.94 2.06 -9.91
C ALA A 24 -2.01 0.96 -9.96
N LEU A 25 -2.01 0.03 -8.99
CA LEU A 25 -2.93 -1.11 -8.94
C LEU A 25 -4.00 -1.00 -7.86
N ARG A 26 -3.98 0.03 -7.06
CA ARG A 26 -4.87 0.17 -5.90
C ARG A 26 -6.36 0.09 -6.26
N ASP A 27 -6.75 0.65 -7.40
CA ASP A 27 -8.13 0.60 -7.88
C ASP A 27 -8.52 -0.82 -8.30
N GLU A 28 -7.64 -1.53 -9.00
CA GLU A 28 -7.82 -2.93 -9.39
C GLU A 28 -7.89 -3.85 -8.16
N VAL A 29 -7.05 -3.59 -7.17
CA VAL A 29 -7.05 -4.33 -5.88
C VAL A 29 -8.37 -4.07 -5.14
N LEU A 30 -8.80 -2.82 -5.00
CA LEU A 30 -10.04 -2.49 -4.29
C LEU A 30 -11.29 -3.02 -5.00
N ALA A 31 -11.31 -3.03 -6.34
CA ALA A 31 -12.41 -3.59 -7.12
C ALA A 31 -12.66 -5.09 -6.84
N ARG A 32 -11.64 -5.78 -6.34
CA ARG A 32 -11.68 -7.21 -6.02
C ARG A 32 -11.88 -7.51 -4.54
N PHE A 33 -12.07 -6.50 -3.71
CA PHE A 33 -12.34 -6.73 -2.28
C PHE A 33 -13.66 -7.49 -2.09
N PRO A 34 -13.72 -8.46 -1.16
CA PRO A 34 -14.94 -9.17 -0.87
C PRO A 34 -15.99 -8.22 -0.29
N ARG A 35 -17.28 -8.43 -0.64
CA ARG A 35 -18.35 -7.51 -0.19
C ARG A 35 -18.66 -7.61 1.30
N ASN A 36 -18.38 -8.77 1.92
CA ASN A 36 -18.82 -9.11 3.28
C ASN A 36 -17.63 -9.43 4.17
N TYR A 37 -16.88 -8.43 4.61
CA TYR A 37 -15.90 -8.53 5.67
C TYR A 37 -16.19 -7.47 6.74
N LYS A 38 -15.73 -7.72 7.96
CA LYS A 38 -15.81 -6.79 9.09
C LYS A 38 -14.45 -6.41 9.63
N ARG A 39 -13.41 -7.08 9.16
CA ARG A 39 -12.03 -6.92 9.61
C ARG A 39 -11.14 -6.89 8.38
N TYR A 40 -10.45 -5.77 8.20
CA TYR A 40 -9.45 -5.59 7.14
C TYR A 40 -8.05 -5.64 7.74
N ILE A 41 -7.22 -6.51 7.25
CA ILE A 41 -5.85 -6.68 7.72
C ILE A 41 -4.88 -6.50 6.53
N GLU A 42 -4.13 -5.39 6.50
CA GLU A 42 -3.04 -5.17 5.56
C GLU A 42 -1.76 -5.75 6.15
N VAL A 43 -1.32 -6.90 5.63
CA VAL A 43 -0.26 -7.74 6.23
C VAL A 43 1.13 -7.20 5.97
N PHE A 44 1.35 -6.65 4.78
CA PHE A 44 2.60 -6.03 4.33
C PHE A 44 2.28 -4.59 3.94
N GLY A 45 2.33 -3.70 4.91
CA GLY A 45 1.77 -2.37 4.75
C GLY A 45 2.56 -1.46 3.81
N GLY A 46 3.88 -1.45 3.90
CA GLY A 46 4.72 -0.57 3.10
C GLY A 46 4.24 0.89 3.18
N ALA A 47 3.99 1.52 2.03
CA ALA A 47 3.42 2.87 2.00
C ALA A 47 1.90 2.93 2.28
N GLY A 48 1.21 1.83 2.53
CA GLY A 48 -0.23 1.81 2.82
C GLY A 48 -1.12 2.28 1.66
N TRP A 49 -0.68 2.11 0.42
CA TRP A 49 -1.43 2.63 -0.75
C TRP A 49 -2.85 2.11 -0.82
N VAL A 50 -3.09 0.87 -0.39
CA VAL A 50 -4.43 0.26 -0.40
C VAL A 50 -5.23 0.73 0.80
N LEU A 51 -4.68 0.73 2.01
CA LEU A 51 -5.33 1.24 3.22
C LEU A 51 -5.78 2.70 3.08
N PHE A 52 -4.90 3.57 2.58
CA PHE A 52 -5.20 4.99 2.43
C PHE A 52 -6.20 5.27 1.30
N HIS A 53 -6.20 4.46 0.25
CA HIS A 53 -7.14 4.59 -0.85
C HIS A 53 -8.49 3.95 -0.56
N LYS A 54 -8.54 2.93 0.30
CA LYS A 54 -9.77 2.33 0.79
C LYS A 54 -10.58 3.39 1.57
N PRO A 55 -11.85 3.64 1.18
CA PRO A 55 -12.70 4.52 1.95
C PRO A 55 -12.81 4.05 3.40
N PRO A 56 -12.66 4.93 4.40
CA PRO A 56 -12.83 4.54 5.80
C PRO A 56 -14.27 4.07 6.04
N GLY A 57 -14.41 2.95 6.75
CA GLY A 57 -15.67 2.31 7.09
C GLY A 57 -15.84 2.10 8.59
N ASN A 58 -16.73 1.18 8.93
CA ASN A 58 -16.92 0.70 10.30
C ASN A 58 -16.17 -0.62 10.56
N ASP A 59 -15.34 -1.05 9.62
CA ASP A 59 -14.55 -2.27 9.75
C ASP A 59 -13.45 -2.04 10.78
N PHE A 60 -13.08 -3.11 11.47
CA PHE A 60 -11.86 -3.15 12.27
C PHE A 60 -10.67 -3.23 11.32
N GLU A 61 -9.77 -2.27 11.37
CA GLU A 61 -8.62 -2.18 10.47
C GLU A 61 -7.30 -2.42 11.18
N VAL A 62 -6.43 -3.23 10.58
CA VAL A 62 -5.07 -3.50 11.04
C VAL A 62 -4.10 -3.19 9.92
N PHE A 63 -3.08 -2.40 10.22
CA PHE A 63 -1.91 -2.17 9.38
C PHE A 63 -0.71 -2.85 10.03
N ASN A 64 0.00 -3.67 9.30
CA ASN A 64 1.19 -4.34 9.78
C ASN A 64 2.34 -4.17 8.80
N ASP A 65 3.54 -4.10 9.34
CA ASP A 65 4.76 -4.29 8.57
C ASP A 65 5.84 -4.92 9.47
N PHE A 66 6.75 -5.67 8.88
CA PHE A 66 7.85 -6.27 9.63
C PHE A 66 8.97 -5.27 9.90
N ASN A 67 9.10 -4.21 9.08
CA ASN A 67 10.10 -3.16 9.26
C ASN A 67 9.77 -2.25 10.45
N GLY A 68 10.53 -2.40 11.53
CA GLY A 68 10.32 -1.63 12.76
C GLY A 68 10.49 -0.12 12.59
N ASN A 69 11.38 0.36 11.68
CA ASN A 69 11.51 1.79 11.40
C ASN A 69 10.27 2.34 10.70
N LEU A 70 9.71 1.56 9.77
CA LEU A 70 8.47 1.92 9.10
C LEU A 70 7.30 1.99 10.08
N VAL A 71 7.14 0.98 10.92
CA VAL A 71 6.07 0.95 11.94
C VAL A 71 6.22 2.09 12.94
N ASN A 72 7.45 2.41 13.37
CA ASN A 72 7.72 3.59 14.20
C ASN A 72 7.29 4.89 13.51
N LEU A 73 7.58 5.03 12.21
CA LEU A 73 7.13 6.18 11.43
C LEU A 73 5.59 6.29 11.41
N TYR A 74 4.86 5.20 11.17
CA TYR A 74 3.40 5.20 11.20
C TYR A 74 2.83 5.56 12.58
N ARG A 75 3.45 5.08 13.66
CA ARG A 75 3.08 5.46 15.03
C ARG A 75 3.28 6.95 15.27
N CYS A 76 4.43 7.50 14.88
CA CYS A 76 4.71 8.94 15.02
C CYS A 76 3.78 9.80 14.17
N VAL A 77 3.45 9.39 12.93
CA VAL A 77 2.45 10.06 12.10
C VAL A 77 1.09 10.10 12.79
N ARG A 78 0.65 9.00 13.42
CA ARG A 78 -0.63 8.94 14.12
C ARG A 78 -0.67 9.73 15.42
N GLU A 79 0.37 9.60 16.23
CA GLU A 79 0.37 10.05 17.62
C GLU A 79 1.05 11.40 17.84
N GLN A 80 2.03 11.74 17.00
CA GLN A 80 2.89 12.90 17.16
C GLN A 80 3.18 13.61 15.81
N PRO A 81 2.14 13.88 14.97
CA PRO A 81 2.36 14.41 13.61
C PRO A 81 3.04 15.79 13.62
N GLU A 82 2.75 16.63 14.62
CA GLU A 82 3.35 17.96 14.75
C GLU A 82 4.83 17.88 15.09
N ALA A 83 5.20 17.07 16.09
CA ALA A 83 6.60 16.86 16.46
C ALA A 83 7.41 16.25 15.30
N LEU A 84 6.81 15.32 14.54
CA LEU A 84 7.43 14.75 13.34
C LEU A 84 7.67 15.84 12.28
N ARG A 85 6.71 16.73 12.03
CA ARG A 85 6.87 17.83 11.07
C ARG A 85 7.94 18.81 11.52
N ASP A 86 8.03 19.10 12.81
CA ASP A 86 9.05 20.00 13.36
C ASP A 86 10.45 19.44 13.18
N GLU A 87 10.67 18.14 13.42
CA GLU A 87 11.95 17.49 13.13
C GLU A 87 12.27 17.51 11.61
N LEU A 88 11.27 17.30 10.75
CA LEU A 88 11.44 17.28 9.29
C LEU A 88 11.68 18.66 8.68
N ARG A 89 11.21 19.72 9.33
CA ARG A 89 11.24 21.11 8.80
C ARG A 89 12.65 21.59 8.48
N TYR A 90 13.62 21.20 9.30
CA TYR A 90 15.00 21.67 9.23
C TYR A 90 15.97 20.65 8.65
N MET A 91 15.46 19.51 8.13
CA MET A 91 16.31 18.51 7.48
C MET A 91 16.74 18.98 6.10
N LEU A 92 18.05 18.99 5.89
CA LEU A 92 18.62 19.37 4.60
C LEU A 92 18.59 18.19 3.62
N ASN A 93 18.30 18.51 2.38
CA ASN A 93 18.45 17.59 1.27
C ASN A 93 19.92 17.58 0.81
N SER A 94 20.78 16.98 1.61
CA SER A 94 22.22 16.89 1.37
C SER A 94 22.70 15.44 1.46
N ARG A 95 23.74 15.10 0.70
CA ARG A 95 24.36 13.78 0.75
C ARG A 95 24.97 13.49 2.13
N LEU A 96 25.61 14.51 2.73
CA LEU A 96 26.22 14.36 4.05
C LEU A 96 25.19 13.98 5.11
N ASP A 97 24.05 14.69 5.15
CA ASP A 97 22.99 14.42 6.12
C ASP A 97 22.31 13.08 5.83
N PHE A 98 22.15 12.73 4.54
CA PHE A 98 21.61 11.42 4.14
C PHE A 98 22.47 10.27 4.70
N GLU A 99 23.79 10.29 4.49
CA GLU A 99 24.68 9.24 4.99
C GLU A 99 24.73 9.23 6.53
N TYR A 100 24.69 10.40 7.17
CA TYR A 100 24.62 10.51 8.63
C TYR A 100 23.33 9.85 9.17
N MET A 101 22.16 10.21 8.63
CA MET A 101 20.88 9.63 9.04
C MET A 101 20.86 8.10 8.84
N LYS A 102 21.39 7.64 7.71
CA LYS A 102 21.51 6.22 7.39
C LYS A 102 22.39 5.50 8.42
N GLN A 103 23.58 6.05 8.71
CA GLN A 103 24.48 5.51 9.74
C GLN A 103 23.80 5.45 11.12
N MET A 104 23.08 6.49 11.51
CA MET A 104 22.39 6.55 12.80
C MET A 104 21.30 5.47 12.92
N LEU A 105 20.51 5.23 11.85
CA LEU A 105 19.48 4.21 11.85
C LEU A 105 20.03 2.77 11.89
N HIS A 106 21.20 2.52 11.32
CA HIS A 106 21.85 1.22 11.33
C HIS A 106 22.74 1.00 12.58
N SER A 107 23.05 2.06 13.31
CA SER A 107 23.85 1.97 14.53
C SER A 107 23.01 1.48 15.73
N LYS A 108 23.71 1.12 16.83
CA LYS A 108 23.07 0.84 18.12
C LYS A 108 22.68 2.13 18.88
N ALA A 109 22.73 3.30 18.24
CA ALA A 109 22.37 4.56 18.89
C ALA A 109 20.87 4.56 19.27
N VAL A 110 20.61 4.95 20.51
CA VAL A 110 19.25 5.17 20.99
C VAL A 110 18.78 6.54 20.51
N LEU A 111 17.87 6.55 19.55
CA LEU A 111 17.22 7.76 19.05
C LEU A 111 15.81 7.86 19.64
N PRO A 112 15.36 9.07 19.99
CA PRO A 112 13.94 9.32 20.26
C PRO A 112 13.08 8.87 19.07
N ASP A 113 11.91 8.30 19.33
CA ASP A 113 11.05 7.70 18.29
C ASP A 113 10.73 8.69 17.16
N VAL A 114 10.42 9.94 17.50
CA VAL A 114 10.11 10.99 16.50
C VAL A 114 11.32 11.30 15.62
N ARG A 115 12.52 11.37 16.19
CA ARG A 115 13.75 11.63 15.41
C ARG A 115 14.11 10.42 14.54
N ARG A 116 13.95 9.20 15.05
CA ARG A 116 14.10 7.97 14.27
C ARG A 116 13.11 7.94 13.09
N ALA A 117 11.86 8.31 13.34
CA ALA A 117 10.82 8.40 12.31
C ALA A 117 11.16 9.47 11.26
N ALA A 118 11.61 10.63 11.68
CA ALA A 118 12.02 11.73 10.79
C ALA A 118 13.22 11.34 9.91
N TYR A 119 14.25 10.70 10.48
CA TYR A 119 15.39 10.20 9.71
C TYR A 119 14.95 9.17 8.68
N TYR A 120 14.13 8.20 9.08
CA TYR A 120 13.64 7.16 8.17
C TYR A 120 12.79 7.75 7.03
N TYR A 121 11.89 8.68 7.34
CA TYR A 121 11.11 9.39 6.33
C TYR A 121 11.98 10.21 5.37
N ALA A 122 12.98 10.92 5.90
CA ALA A 122 13.92 11.68 5.07
C ALA A 122 14.74 10.76 4.15
N LEU A 123 15.19 9.59 4.62
CA LEU A 123 15.86 8.60 3.77
C LEU A 123 14.95 8.16 2.62
N ILE A 124 13.69 7.82 2.90
CA ILE A 124 12.72 7.44 1.85
C ILE A 124 12.57 8.57 0.81
N ARG A 125 12.47 9.83 1.27
CA ARG A 125 12.21 10.98 0.39
C ARG A 125 13.40 11.44 -0.42
N TYR A 126 14.61 11.30 0.12
CA TYR A 126 15.85 11.77 -0.51
C TYR A 126 16.63 10.69 -1.25
N SER A 127 16.21 9.40 -1.12
CA SER A 127 16.87 8.29 -1.80
C SER A 127 16.43 8.15 -3.26
N TYR A 128 17.27 7.49 -4.03
CA TYR A 128 16.91 7.02 -5.36
C TYR A 128 15.79 5.98 -5.26
N ALA A 129 14.71 6.17 -6.02
CA ALA A 129 13.56 5.27 -6.10
C ALA A 129 12.92 4.89 -4.73
N ALA A 130 13.07 5.71 -3.68
CA ALA A 130 12.62 5.43 -2.31
C ALA A 130 13.27 4.18 -1.66
N GLY A 131 14.42 3.73 -2.16
CA GLY A 131 15.10 2.51 -1.71
C GLY A 131 15.98 2.68 -0.46
N THR A 132 16.00 3.85 0.20
CA THR A 132 16.76 4.19 1.41
C THR A 132 18.28 3.97 1.37
N SER A 133 18.78 3.26 0.37
CA SER A 133 20.19 2.82 0.27
C SER A 133 21.14 3.86 -0.31
N SER A 134 20.69 4.68 -1.27
CA SER A 134 21.53 5.64 -1.98
C SER A 134 20.85 6.99 -2.15
N PHE A 135 21.61 8.07 -2.01
CA PHE A 135 21.13 9.44 -2.17
C PHE A 135 20.72 9.72 -3.62
N GLY A 136 19.48 10.19 -3.81
CA GLY A 136 18.90 10.41 -5.13
C GLY A 136 19.35 11.73 -5.80
N GLY A 137 19.83 12.71 -5.03
CA GLY A 137 20.31 14.00 -5.54
C GLY A 137 19.27 14.89 -6.21
N GLN A 138 17.96 14.56 -6.08
CA GLN A 138 16.88 15.35 -6.69
C GLN A 138 16.39 16.43 -5.72
N PRO A 139 16.13 17.67 -6.20
CA PRO A 139 15.53 18.70 -5.37
C PRO A 139 14.19 18.23 -4.78
N HIS A 140 14.05 18.35 -3.48
CA HIS A 140 12.83 18.02 -2.77
C HIS A 140 12.60 18.95 -1.58
N ALA A 141 11.45 19.60 -1.55
CA ALA A 141 11.04 20.44 -0.43
C ALA A 141 10.18 19.61 0.55
N MET A 142 10.73 19.29 1.70
CA MET A 142 10.11 18.39 2.68
C MET A 142 8.71 18.88 3.14
N TRP A 143 8.54 20.18 3.31
CA TRP A 143 7.25 20.78 3.73
C TRP A 143 6.10 20.55 2.75
N ASN A 144 6.36 20.24 1.48
CA ASN A 144 5.32 19.89 0.52
C ASN A 144 4.57 18.59 0.91
N ASN A 145 5.16 17.78 1.80
CA ASN A 145 4.56 16.53 2.27
C ASN A 145 3.73 16.69 3.56
N PHE A 146 3.84 17.81 4.25
CA PHE A 146 3.16 18.01 5.54
C PHE A 146 1.66 17.85 5.48
N PRO A 147 0.92 18.35 4.46
CA PRO A 147 -0.51 18.09 4.35
C PRO A 147 -0.86 16.60 4.21
N LEU A 148 0.02 15.81 3.56
CA LEU A 148 -0.17 14.36 3.44
C LEU A 148 0.05 13.66 4.79
N ILE A 149 1.01 14.09 5.60
CA ILE A 149 1.25 13.58 6.96
C ILE A 149 0.02 13.85 7.83
N GLU A 150 -0.54 15.06 7.78
CA GLU A 150 -1.76 15.42 8.52
C GLU A 150 -2.98 14.57 8.11
N SER A 151 -3.18 14.41 6.80
CA SER A 151 -4.26 13.58 6.28
C SER A 151 -4.10 12.11 6.72
N ALA A 152 -2.88 11.59 6.67
CA ALA A 152 -2.56 10.25 7.12
C ALA A 152 -2.77 10.09 8.63
N ALA A 153 -2.38 11.09 9.45
CA ALA A 153 -2.62 11.08 10.89
C ALA A 153 -4.11 10.92 11.21
N GLY A 154 -4.98 11.70 10.53
CA GLY A 154 -6.42 11.59 10.67
C GLY A 154 -6.97 10.21 10.27
N ARG A 155 -6.48 9.66 9.15
CA ARG A 155 -6.90 8.34 8.64
C ARG A 155 -6.50 7.19 9.58
N LEU A 156 -5.35 7.29 10.22
CA LEU A 156 -4.79 6.23 11.07
C LEU A 156 -5.41 6.17 12.48
N GLN A 157 -6.23 7.14 12.90
CA GLN A 157 -6.75 7.22 14.28
C GLN A 157 -7.49 5.96 14.74
N LYS A 158 -8.16 5.26 13.83
CA LYS A 158 -8.92 4.03 14.13
C LYS A 158 -8.24 2.75 13.66
N VAL A 159 -7.01 2.85 13.14
CA VAL A 159 -6.24 1.71 12.61
C VAL A 159 -5.35 1.15 13.71
N VAL A 160 -5.40 -0.15 13.93
CA VAL A 160 -4.43 -0.85 14.78
C VAL A 160 -3.12 -0.99 14.01
N ILE A 161 -2.01 -0.54 14.60
CA ILE A 161 -0.68 -0.63 14.00
C ILE A 161 0.10 -1.74 14.69
N GLU A 162 0.49 -2.76 13.93
CA GLU A 162 1.26 -3.92 14.39
C GLU A 162 2.66 -3.92 13.76
N ASN A 163 3.60 -4.57 14.45
CA ASN A 163 4.94 -4.88 13.95
C ASN A 163 5.23 -6.35 14.19
N LYS A 164 4.69 -7.20 13.33
CA LYS A 164 4.72 -8.65 13.50
C LYS A 164 5.14 -9.35 12.22
N ASP A 165 5.71 -10.53 12.42
CA ASP A 165 5.83 -11.54 11.39
C ASP A 165 4.46 -11.85 10.77
N CYS A 166 4.41 -12.01 9.43
CA CYS A 166 3.17 -12.16 8.68
C CYS A 166 2.38 -13.41 9.07
N VAL A 167 3.04 -14.55 9.31
CA VAL A 167 2.38 -15.80 9.70
C VAL A 167 1.75 -15.67 11.08
N LYS A 168 2.47 -15.06 12.03
CA LYS A 168 1.96 -14.81 13.38
C LYS A 168 0.79 -13.84 13.37
N LEU A 169 0.86 -12.79 12.53
CA LEU A 169 -0.22 -11.83 12.36
C LEU A 169 -1.48 -12.50 11.79
N ILE A 170 -1.34 -13.25 10.68
CA ILE A 170 -2.44 -13.97 10.02
C ILE A 170 -3.16 -14.86 11.05
N ARG A 171 -2.41 -15.71 11.76
CA ARG A 171 -2.98 -16.60 12.79
C ARG A 171 -3.70 -15.84 13.91
N GLN A 172 -3.17 -14.70 14.34
CA GLN A 172 -3.77 -13.89 15.43
C GLN A 172 -5.10 -13.27 15.00
N TYR A 173 -5.20 -12.80 13.77
CA TYR A 173 -6.35 -12.04 13.27
C TYR A 173 -7.35 -12.89 12.47
N ASP A 174 -7.08 -14.17 12.23
CA ASP A 174 -7.96 -15.05 11.46
C ASP A 174 -9.30 -15.27 12.15
N ARG A 175 -10.38 -14.88 11.48
CA ARG A 175 -11.78 -15.08 11.82
C ARG A 175 -12.58 -15.24 10.52
N PRO A 176 -13.78 -15.82 10.52
CA PRO A 176 -14.61 -15.95 9.30
C PRO A 176 -14.89 -14.63 8.58
N GLU A 177 -14.98 -13.51 9.34
CA GLU A 177 -15.20 -12.16 8.79
C GLU A 177 -13.89 -11.40 8.48
N SER A 178 -12.72 -12.00 8.65
CA SER A 178 -11.43 -11.37 8.35
C SER A 178 -11.16 -11.38 6.85
N PHE A 179 -10.60 -10.28 6.38
CA PHE A 179 -10.07 -10.14 5.04
C PHE A 179 -8.61 -9.67 5.12
N PHE A 180 -7.72 -10.47 4.59
CA PHE A 180 -6.29 -10.20 4.55
C PHE A 180 -5.90 -9.70 3.17
N TYR A 181 -5.32 -8.51 3.09
CA TYR A 181 -4.61 -8.05 1.90
C TYR A 181 -3.12 -8.25 2.11
N CYS A 182 -2.48 -8.95 1.19
CA CYS A 182 -1.07 -9.31 1.24
C CYS A 182 -0.34 -8.81 -0.01
N ASP A 183 0.76 -8.08 0.21
CA ASP A 183 1.68 -7.62 -0.83
C ASP A 183 3.12 -7.91 -0.36
N PRO A 184 3.51 -9.20 -0.32
CA PRO A 184 4.81 -9.62 0.23
C PRO A 184 5.97 -9.18 -0.67
N PRO A 185 7.22 -9.30 -0.20
CA PRO A 185 8.39 -9.24 -1.06
C PRO A 185 8.22 -10.16 -2.27
N TYR A 186 8.52 -9.67 -3.47
CA TYR A 186 8.35 -10.44 -4.69
C TYR A 186 9.43 -11.52 -4.81
N TYR A 187 9.02 -12.65 -5.39
CA TYR A 187 9.93 -13.76 -5.64
C TYR A 187 11.13 -13.29 -6.46
N ASN A 188 12.36 -13.64 -6.02
CA ASN A 188 13.62 -13.17 -6.58
C ASN A 188 13.87 -11.64 -6.50
N ALA A 189 13.18 -10.93 -5.60
CA ALA A 189 13.35 -9.50 -5.40
C ALA A 189 13.71 -9.10 -3.95
N ASP A 190 14.10 -10.08 -3.12
CA ASP A 190 14.37 -9.93 -1.69
C ASP A 190 15.41 -8.86 -1.38
N GLN A 191 16.39 -8.69 -2.26
CA GLN A 191 17.45 -7.68 -2.16
C GLN A 191 16.97 -6.22 -2.12
N TYR A 192 15.72 -5.97 -2.48
CA TYR A 192 15.12 -4.63 -2.45
C TYR A 192 14.41 -4.30 -1.13
N TYR A 193 14.34 -5.25 -0.19
CA TYR A 193 13.63 -5.10 1.07
C TYR A 193 14.57 -5.22 2.26
N GLU A 194 14.77 -4.11 3.00
CA GLU A 194 15.68 -4.05 4.16
C GLU A 194 15.31 -5.02 5.30
N ALA A 195 14.04 -5.41 5.40
CA ALA A 195 13.53 -6.22 6.49
C ALA A 195 13.52 -7.74 6.18
N VAL A 196 13.99 -8.16 5.01
CA VAL A 196 14.11 -9.57 4.67
C VAL A 196 15.44 -10.11 5.22
N SER A 197 15.41 -11.29 5.84
CA SER A 197 16.61 -11.96 6.35
C SER A 197 17.57 -12.36 5.24
N GLU A 198 18.82 -12.69 5.58
CA GLU A 198 19.80 -13.21 4.62
C GLU A 198 19.33 -14.50 3.94
N ASP A 199 18.48 -15.29 4.59
CA ASP A 199 17.87 -16.52 4.05
C ASP A 199 16.71 -16.25 3.07
N GLY A 200 16.35 -14.99 2.84
CA GLY A 200 15.22 -14.59 2.00
C GLY A 200 13.87 -14.59 2.73
N PHE A 201 12.80 -14.34 1.97
CA PHE A 201 11.42 -14.38 2.47
C PHE A 201 10.85 -15.80 2.37
N ASP A 202 10.19 -16.27 3.44
CA ASP A 202 9.55 -17.59 3.48
C ASP A 202 8.20 -17.57 2.71
N HIS A 203 8.28 -17.71 1.40
CA HIS A 203 7.11 -17.78 0.52
C HIS A 203 6.23 -18.99 0.81
N ALA A 204 6.81 -20.14 1.14
CA ALA A 204 6.07 -21.36 1.44
C ALA A 204 5.30 -21.25 2.76
N GLY A 205 5.92 -20.69 3.79
CA GLY A 205 5.25 -20.45 5.06
C GLY A 205 4.08 -19.46 4.96
N LEU A 206 4.18 -18.48 4.07
CA LEU A 206 3.05 -17.58 3.78
C LEU A 206 1.89 -18.33 3.10
N VAL A 207 2.20 -19.19 2.10
CA VAL A 207 1.19 -20.04 1.44
C VAL A 207 0.46 -20.90 2.45
N ASP A 208 1.20 -21.64 3.28
CA ASP A 208 0.62 -22.52 4.30
C ASP A 208 -0.27 -21.76 5.29
N ALA A 209 0.16 -20.55 5.68
CA ALA A 209 -0.64 -19.72 6.56
C ALA A 209 -1.95 -19.27 5.90
N LEU A 210 -1.91 -18.85 4.62
CA LEU A 210 -3.08 -18.35 3.89
C LEU A 210 -4.06 -19.47 3.50
N LEU A 211 -3.57 -20.66 3.17
CA LEU A 211 -4.45 -21.81 2.86
C LEU A 211 -5.21 -22.34 4.08
N GLY A 212 -4.70 -22.08 5.29
CA GLY A 212 -5.30 -22.53 6.55
C GLY A 212 -6.30 -21.57 7.18
N ILE A 213 -6.57 -20.39 6.62
CA ILE A 213 -7.43 -19.38 7.24
C ILE A 213 -8.92 -19.68 7.09
N LYS A 214 -9.71 -19.18 8.05
CA LYS A 214 -11.19 -19.17 8.02
C LYS A 214 -11.74 -17.99 7.24
N GLY A 215 -10.96 -16.91 7.15
CA GLY A 215 -11.29 -15.69 6.47
C GLY A 215 -11.02 -15.73 4.96
N LYS A 216 -10.95 -14.56 4.38
CA LYS A 216 -10.63 -14.36 2.96
C LYS A 216 -9.29 -13.68 2.81
N PHE A 217 -8.59 -13.95 1.71
CA PHE A 217 -7.39 -13.20 1.34
C PHE A 217 -7.40 -12.76 -0.12
N LEU A 218 -6.73 -11.66 -0.38
CA LEU A 218 -6.30 -11.20 -1.69
C LEU A 218 -4.80 -10.91 -1.61
N LEU A 219 -4.04 -11.55 -2.48
CA LEU A 219 -2.59 -11.49 -2.51
C LEU A 219 -2.14 -10.94 -3.85
N SER A 220 -1.22 -9.98 -3.87
CA SER A 220 -0.54 -9.50 -5.07
C SER A 220 0.89 -10.03 -5.15
N TYR A 221 1.29 -10.49 -6.34
CA TYR A 221 2.62 -11.04 -6.58
C TYR A 221 3.11 -10.76 -8.01
N ASN A 222 4.43 -10.87 -8.24
CA ASN A 222 4.96 -10.94 -9.60
C ASN A 222 4.55 -12.26 -10.26
N ASP A 223 4.24 -12.18 -11.56
CA ASP A 223 3.89 -13.38 -12.34
C ASP A 223 5.15 -14.15 -12.69
N CYS A 224 5.33 -15.30 -12.05
CA CYS A 224 6.41 -16.24 -12.34
C CYS A 224 5.93 -17.68 -12.11
N PRO A 225 6.60 -18.67 -12.76
CA PRO A 225 6.22 -20.08 -12.66
C PRO A 225 6.18 -20.60 -11.22
N GLU A 226 7.11 -20.16 -10.39
CA GLU A 226 7.26 -20.60 -9.01
C GLU A 226 6.05 -20.18 -8.17
N ILE A 227 5.62 -18.93 -8.28
CA ILE A 227 4.43 -18.43 -7.56
C ILE A 227 3.17 -19.08 -8.09
N ARG A 228 3.04 -19.26 -9.41
CA ARG A 228 1.90 -20.00 -9.97
C ARG A 228 1.82 -21.44 -9.44
N ALA A 229 2.95 -22.14 -9.35
CA ALA A 229 3.02 -23.50 -8.81
C ALA A 229 2.66 -23.57 -7.31
N LEU A 230 3.08 -22.58 -6.51
CA LEU A 230 2.77 -22.50 -5.08
C LEU A 230 1.26 -22.34 -4.83
N TYR A 231 0.56 -21.63 -5.69
CA TYR A 231 -0.88 -21.34 -5.54
C TYR A 231 -1.79 -22.15 -6.46
N ASP A 232 -1.26 -23.12 -7.22
CA ASP A 232 -2.05 -24.09 -7.99
C ASP A 232 -2.69 -25.11 -7.04
N ARG A 233 -3.79 -24.70 -6.41
CA ARG A 233 -4.51 -25.47 -5.39
C ARG A 233 -6.01 -25.35 -5.59
N PRO A 234 -6.80 -26.40 -5.28
CA PRO A 234 -8.26 -26.33 -5.32
C PRO A 234 -8.81 -25.19 -4.45
N GLY A 235 -9.71 -24.40 -4.99
CA GLY A 235 -10.35 -23.28 -4.30
C GLY A 235 -9.54 -21.97 -4.33
N ILE A 236 -8.39 -21.94 -4.99
CA ILE A 236 -7.60 -20.73 -5.20
C ILE A 236 -7.84 -20.21 -6.63
N VAL A 237 -8.08 -18.92 -6.73
CA VAL A 237 -8.23 -18.19 -7.99
C VAL A 237 -6.94 -17.40 -8.24
N VAL A 238 -6.32 -17.64 -9.40
CA VAL A 238 -5.11 -16.93 -9.84
C VAL A 238 -5.44 -16.10 -11.07
N GLU A 239 -5.45 -14.78 -10.94
CA GLU A 239 -5.78 -13.83 -12.01
C GLU A 239 -4.52 -13.08 -12.43
N GLY A 240 -4.17 -13.12 -13.72
CA GLY A 240 -3.11 -12.32 -14.30
C GLY A 240 -3.59 -10.91 -14.58
N ILE A 241 -2.86 -9.91 -14.11
CA ILE A 241 -3.08 -8.50 -14.42
C ILE A 241 -1.80 -7.87 -14.95
N SER A 242 -1.89 -6.73 -15.60
CA SER A 242 -0.72 -6.01 -16.09
C SER A 242 -0.70 -4.58 -15.56
N ARG A 243 0.47 -4.10 -15.18
CA ARG A 243 0.67 -2.69 -14.83
C ARG A 243 1.71 -2.02 -15.70
N LEU A 244 1.51 -0.74 -15.97
CA LEU A 244 2.54 0.12 -16.55
C LEU A 244 3.59 0.45 -15.48
N SER A 245 4.87 0.24 -15.79
CA SER A 245 5.95 0.60 -14.87
C SER A 245 6.33 2.07 -15.00
N ASN A 246 6.18 2.82 -13.91
CA ASN A 246 6.58 4.23 -13.85
C ASN A 246 8.11 4.43 -13.97
N ILE A 247 8.90 3.44 -13.57
CA ILE A 247 10.37 3.51 -13.63
C ILE A 247 10.84 3.12 -15.03
N ALA A 248 10.32 2.04 -15.59
CA ALA A 248 10.68 1.60 -16.93
C ALA A 248 10.21 2.55 -18.03
N GLN A 249 9.13 3.31 -17.83
CA GLN A 249 8.69 4.34 -18.77
C GLN A 249 9.74 5.42 -19.06
N ARG A 250 10.72 5.60 -18.17
CA ARG A 250 11.85 6.50 -18.40
C ARG A 250 12.86 5.95 -19.41
N TYR A 251 12.89 4.64 -19.61
CA TYR A 251 13.87 3.96 -20.47
C TYR A 251 13.21 3.19 -21.60
N GLU A 252 12.00 2.64 -21.39
CA GLU A 252 11.23 1.86 -22.35
C GLU A 252 9.75 2.23 -22.23
N ASN A 253 9.25 3.05 -23.17
CA ASN A 253 7.83 3.44 -23.18
C ASN A 253 6.92 2.20 -23.34
N GLY A 254 5.96 2.05 -22.43
CA GLY A 254 4.92 1.01 -22.54
C GLY A 254 5.30 -0.35 -21.95
N LYS A 255 6.45 -0.51 -21.28
CA LYS A 255 6.80 -1.78 -20.64
C LYS A 255 5.80 -2.13 -19.54
N GLN A 256 5.11 -3.24 -19.74
CA GLN A 256 4.18 -3.81 -18.79
C GLN A 256 4.90 -4.84 -17.91
N TYR A 257 4.56 -4.84 -16.64
CA TYR A 257 4.99 -5.89 -15.71
C TYR A 257 3.79 -6.78 -15.39
N PRO A 258 3.88 -8.07 -15.70
CA PRO A 258 2.83 -8.99 -15.34
C PRO A 258 2.82 -9.19 -13.82
N GLU A 259 1.63 -9.07 -13.24
CA GLU A 259 1.38 -9.34 -11.83
C GLU A 259 0.23 -10.34 -11.68
N LEU A 260 0.20 -11.01 -10.55
CA LEU A 260 -0.88 -11.91 -10.17
C LEU A 260 -1.69 -11.31 -9.03
N LEU A 261 -3.01 -11.46 -9.12
CA LEU A 261 -3.91 -11.36 -7.99
C LEU A 261 -4.42 -12.75 -7.64
N ILE A 262 -4.20 -13.17 -6.41
CA ILE A 262 -4.46 -14.53 -5.94
C ILE A 262 -5.42 -14.46 -4.75
N SER A 263 -6.48 -15.26 -4.75
CA SER A 263 -7.51 -15.22 -3.72
C SER A 263 -8.14 -16.60 -3.45
N ASN A 264 -8.75 -16.76 -2.27
CA ASN A 264 -9.56 -17.95 -1.93
C ASN A 264 -11.07 -17.72 -2.16
N TYR A 265 -11.43 -16.79 -3.04
CA TYR A 265 -12.80 -16.51 -3.48
C TYR A 265 -12.80 -15.97 -4.90
N ASP A 266 -13.95 -16.01 -5.59
CA ASP A 266 -14.06 -15.48 -6.95
C ASP A 266 -14.02 -13.95 -6.96
N THR A 267 -13.01 -13.40 -7.64
CA THR A 267 -12.79 -11.95 -7.82
C THR A 267 -13.33 -11.46 -9.16
N THR A 268 -13.58 -12.34 -10.12
CA THR A 268 -13.88 -11.97 -11.51
C THR A 268 -15.26 -11.31 -11.65
N GLU A 269 -16.25 -11.76 -10.90
CA GLU A 269 -17.58 -11.17 -10.88
C GLU A 269 -17.55 -9.75 -10.25
N LEU A 270 -16.75 -9.56 -9.20
CA LEU A 270 -16.58 -8.27 -8.53
C LEU A 270 -15.92 -7.26 -9.47
N ALA A 271 -14.85 -7.64 -10.15
CA ALA A 271 -14.15 -6.80 -11.11
C ALA A 271 -15.06 -6.40 -12.28
N ARG A 272 -15.83 -7.33 -12.85
CA ARG A 272 -16.80 -7.06 -13.92
C ARG A 272 -17.88 -6.09 -13.50
N SER A 273 -18.40 -6.19 -12.28
CA SER A 273 -19.42 -5.28 -11.75
C SER A 273 -18.92 -3.85 -11.62
N CYS A 274 -17.64 -3.64 -11.28
CA CYS A 274 -17.03 -2.31 -11.21
C CYS A 274 -16.82 -1.69 -12.59
N VAL A 275 -16.39 -2.47 -13.58
CA VAL A 275 -16.26 -2.00 -14.98
C VAL A 275 -17.61 -1.58 -15.55
N GLN A 276 -18.67 -2.31 -15.25
CA GLN A 276 -20.02 -2.01 -15.73
C GLN A 276 -20.56 -0.71 -15.14
N LEU A 277 -20.34 -0.43 -13.85
CA LEU A 277 -20.70 0.85 -13.21
C LEU A 277 -19.95 2.03 -13.85
N THR A 278 -18.65 1.88 -14.15
CA THR A 278 -17.85 2.93 -14.79
C THR A 278 -18.33 3.25 -16.22
N LEU A 279 -18.86 2.26 -16.95
CA LEU A 279 -19.40 2.46 -18.29
C LEU A 279 -20.73 3.22 -18.24
N PHE A 280 -21.62 2.92 -17.31
CA PHE A 280 -22.88 3.63 -17.10
C PHE A 280 -22.65 5.07 -16.61
N ASP A 281 -21.72 5.29 -15.69
CA ASP A 281 -21.34 6.63 -15.22
C ASP A 281 -20.77 7.50 -16.34
N ARG A 282 -20.07 6.93 -17.30
CA ARG A 282 -19.58 7.65 -18.50
C ARG A 282 -20.68 7.96 -19.52
N LEU A 283 -21.65 7.07 -19.67
CA LEU A 283 -22.81 7.31 -20.55
C LEU A 283 -23.69 8.41 -19.98
N ASP A 284 -24.01 8.40 -18.68
CA ASP A 284 -24.75 9.48 -18.00
C ASP A 284 -24.03 10.82 -18.08
N SER A 285 -22.70 10.82 -17.98
CA SER A 285 -21.89 12.05 -18.13
C SER A 285 -21.92 12.61 -19.56
N GLN A 286 -21.99 11.75 -20.58
CA GLN A 286 -22.05 12.14 -21.96
C GLN A 286 -23.45 12.63 -22.38
N GLU A 287 -24.50 12.06 -21.83
CA GLU A 287 -25.89 12.56 -22.00
C GLU A 287 -26.06 13.93 -21.36
N ILE A 288 -25.55 14.15 -20.14
CA ILE A 288 -25.56 15.46 -19.47
C ILE A 288 -24.76 16.52 -20.25
N LEU A 289 -23.65 16.13 -20.90
CA LEU A 289 -22.85 17.03 -21.72
C LEU A 289 -23.60 17.39 -23.01
N ASN A 290 -24.28 16.44 -23.63
CA ASN A 290 -25.08 16.65 -24.85
C ASN A 290 -26.32 17.51 -24.58
N GLU A 291 -27.00 17.34 -23.44
CA GLU A 291 -28.09 18.23 -23.04
C GLU A 291 -27.62 19.68 -22.80
N ARG A 292 -26.44 19.89 -22.21
CA ARG A 292 -25.88 21.23 -22.00
C ARG A 292 -25.50 21.95 -23.30
N ILE A 293 -25.06 21.20 -24.32
CA ILE A 293 -24.72 21.76 -25.62
C ILE A 293 -26.01 22.24 -26.36
N LEU A 294 -27.11 21.48 -26.22
CA LEU A 294 -28.41 21.85 -26.82
C LEU A 294 -29.07 23.10 -26.21
N TYR A 295 -28.77 23.48 -24.97
CA TYR A 295 -29.30 24.66 -24.29
C TYR A 295 -28.47 25.95 -24.51
N HIS A 296 -27.35 25.88 -25.20
CA HIS A 296 -26.51 27.05 -25.53
C HIS A 296 -26.60 27.50 -27.01
N GLU A 297 -27.48 26.88 -27.81
CA GLU A 297 -27.74 27.25 -29.21
C GLU A 297 -29.16 27.77 -29.46
N ILE A 298 -29.83 28.31 -28.41
CA ILE A 298 -31.11 29.03 -28.59
C ILE A 298 -30.95 30.44 -28.05
#